data_a8786d6cc4caa0408af84eca6d2b57ef
#
_entry.id   a8786d6cc4caa0408af84eca6d2b57ef
#
_cell.length_a   1.000
_cell.length_b   1.000
_cell.length_c   1.000
_cell.angle_alpha   90.00
_cell.angle_beta   90.00
_cell.angle_gamma   90.00
#
_symmetry.space_group_name_H-M   'P 1'
#
loop_
_entity.id
_entity.type
_entity.pdbx_description
1 polymer ?
#
loop_
_entity_poly.entity_id
_entity_poly.type
_entity_poly.pdbx_seq_one_letter_code
_entity_poly.pdbx_strand_id
1 'polypeptide(L)'
;MSTLYVTEPPTDGKVLLHTPKGEIEIELWSREAPKACRNFVALALEGYYDQCVWHRIVPGFIIQTGDPTGTGHGGESFYGAPFENERHQRLRFHRRGLVAMANTGEHNTNESQFFITLDATPELQNKYTIFGCVGGSTIYNVLSLADVELSATEPDRPVYPPKLLRAEVIHHPFTDLVPRITPAERQAQQEARTLAAQRQGTMERQRKRPKKNTTLLSFGDEEDAPLVTEKKPMSSHDLLHDKRLSKETCLLYTSPSPRD
;
A
#
# COMPACT_ATOMS: atom_id res chain seq x y z
N MET A 1 -20.17 34.60 10.63
CA MET A 1 -19.34 34.10 9.49
C MET A 1 -18.03 33.59 10.04
N SER A 2 -17.60 32.43 9.63
CA SER A 2 -16.34 31.88 10.13
C SER A 2 -15.17 32.72 9.61
N THR A 3 -14.24 33.07 10.48
CA THR A 3 -13.04 33.84 10.15
C THR A 3 -12.09 33.10 9.16
N LEU A 4 -12.30 31.81 8.96
CA LEU A 4 -11.58 30.96 8.02
C LEU A 4 -11.68 31.47 6.56
N TYR A 5 -12.87 31.83 6.11
CA TYR A 5 -13.07 32.33 4.74
C TYR A 5 -12.45 33.71 4.48
N VAL A 6 -12.11 34.44 5.53
CA VAL A 6 -11.45 35.76 5.41
C VAL A 6 -9.94 35.62 5.30
N THR A 7 -9.35 34.54 5.84
CA THR A 7 -7.92 34.35 5.93
C THR A 7 -7.34 33.45 4.84
N GLU A 8 -8.07 32.40 4.44
CA GLU A 8 -7.65 31.49 3.39
C GLU A 8 -8.04 31.99 1.99
N PRO A 9 -7.19 31.78 0.97
CA PRO A 9 -7.55 32.11 -0.41
C PRO A 9 -8.65 31.18 -0.95
N PRO A 10 -9.34 31.56 -2.04
CA PRO A 10 -10.29 30.68 -2.71
C PRO A 10 -9.58 29.50 -3.35
N THR A 11 -10.19 28.32 -3.30
CA THR A 11 -9.70 27.09 -3.94
C THR A 11 -10.02 27.11 -5.44
N ASP A 12 -9.14 26.47 -6.24
CA ASP A 12 -9.29 26.36 -7.69
C ASP A 12 -8.80 24.97 -8.13
N GLY A 13 -9.69 24.00 -8.02
CA GLY A 13 -9.42 22.58 -8.31
C GLY A 13 -10.00 21.66 -7.24
N LYS A 14 -10.38 20.45 -7.64
CA LYS A 14 -11.02 19.46 -6.79
C LYS A 14 -10.61 18.04 -7.19
N VAL A 15 -10.16 17.28 -6.22
CA VAL A 15 -9.83 15.86 -6.36
C VAL A 15 -10.57 15.05 -5.30
N LEU A 16 -11.14 13.93 -5.69
CA LEU A 16 -11.85 13.01 -4.81
C LEU A 16 -10.99 11.77 -4.55
N LEU A 17 -10.73 11.47 -3.30
CA LEU A 17 -10.04 10.26 -2.88
C LEU A 17 -11.07 9.24 -2.38
N HIS A 18 -11.16 8.10 -3.06
CA HIS A 18 -12.03 7.01 -2.66
C HIS A 18 -11.32 6.13 -1.63
N THR A 19 -11.91 5.97 -0.45
CA THR A 19 -11.36 5.16 0.64
C THR A 19 -12.41 4.18 1.19
N PRO A 20 -12.02 3.13 1.91
CA PRO A 20 -12.98 2.21 2.54
C PRO A 20 -13.87 2.85 3.60
N LYS A 21 -13.48 4.02 4.13
CA LYS A 21 -14.24 4.80 5.13
C LYS A 21 -15.11 5.90 4.52
N GLY A 22 -15.13 5.98 3.19
CA GLY A 22 -15.86 6.98 2.44
C GLY A 22 -14.96 7.87 1.60
N GLU A 23 -15.56 8.80 0.90
CA GLU A 23 -14.87 9.72 0.01
C GLU A 23 -14.28 10.90 0.78
N ILE A 24 -13.09 11.34 0.35
CA ILE A 24 -12.42 12.53 0.87
C ILE A 24 -12.27 13.51 -0.28
N GLU A 25 -12.92 14.63 -0.17
CA GLU A 25 -12.83 15.72 -1.13
C GLU A 25 -11.65 16.62 -0.78
N ILE A 26 -10.72 16.81 -1.72
CA ILE A 26 -9.60 17.73 -1.58
C ILE A 26 -9.79 18.90 -2.52
N GLU A 27 -9.89 20.08 -1.96
CA GLU A 27 -9.89 21.34 -2.67
C GLU A 27 -8.46 21.90 -2.76
N LEU A 28 -8.07 22.40 -3.92
CA LEU A 28 -6.69 22.76 -4.22
C LEU A 28 -6.49 24.27 -4.26
N TRP A 29 -5.35 24.75 -3.75
CA TRP A 29 -4.86 26.12 -3.89
C TRP A 29 -3.84 26.22 -5.01
N SER A 30 -4.31 26.04 -6.23
CA SER A 30 -3.46 25.96 -7.42
C SER A 30 -2.72 27.26 -7.77
N ARG A 31 -3.20 28.39 -7.26
CA ARG A 31 -2.54 29.71 -7.43
C ARG A 31 -1.42 29.93 -6.44
N GLU A 32 -1.60 29.45 -5.21
CA GLU A 32 -0.67 29.63 -4.10
C GLU A 32 0.45 28.57 -4.08
N ALA A 33 0.15 27.35 -4.56
CA ALA A 33 1.08 26.24 -4.64
C ALA A 33 0.96 25.52 -6.00
N PRO A 34 1.28 26.19 -7.11
CA PRO A 34 1.04 25.66 -8.46
C PRO A 34 1.82 24.38 -8.77
N LYS A 35 3.08 24.26 -8.32
CA LYS A 35 3.90 23.07 -8.56
C LYS A 35 3.38 21.86 -7.80
N ALA A 36 3.06 22.03 -6.51
CA ALA A 36 2.52 20.96 -5.69
C ALA A 36 1.15 20.49 -6.19
N CYS A 37 0.25 21.42 -6.52
CA CYS A 37 -1.06 21.08 -7.09
C CYS A 37 -0.93 20.37 -8.45
N ARG A 38 -0.07 20.86 -9.34
CA ARG A 38 0.17 20.25 -10.64
C ARG A 38 0.74 18.83 -10.50
N ASN A 39 1.72 18.63 -9.61
CA ASN A 39 2.27 17.31 -9.30
C ASN A 39 1.19 16.36 -8.79
N PHE A 40 0.39 16.80 -7.83
CA PHE A 40 -0.69 16.00 -7.24
C PHE A 40 -1.76 15.62 -8.27
N VAL A 41 -2.24 16.57 -9.07
CA VAL A 41 -3.24 16.33 -10.13
C VAL A 41 -2.68 15.39 -11.21
N ALA A 42 -1.44 15.61 -11.66
CA ALA A 42 -0.81 14.77 -12.67
C ALA A 42 -0.71 13.30 -12.21
N LEU A 43 -0.21 13.09 -11.00
CA LEU A 43 -0.10 11.76 -10.41
C LEU A 43 -1.47 11.10 -10.17
N ALA A 44 -2.50 11.89 -9.81
CA ALA A 44 -3.87 11.39 -9.68
C ALA A 44 -4.44 10.94 -11.04
N LEU A 45 -4.25 11.74 -12.11
CA LEU A 45 -4.66 11.38 -13.47
C LEU A 45 -3.93 10.14 -14.00
N GLU A 46 -2.66 9.96 -13.63
CA GLU A 46 -1.89 8.76 -13.96
C GLU A 46 -2.29 7.52 -13.13
N GLY A 47 -3.20 7.63 -12.15
CA GLY A 47 -3.54 6.54 -11.23
C GLY A 47 -2.40 6.17 -10.27
N TYR A 48 -1.47 7.10 -10.02
CA TYR A 48 -0.29 6.86 -9.17
C TYR A 48 -0.67 6.53 -7.73
N TYR A 49 -1.72 7.15 -7.25
CA TYR A 49 -2.20 6.98 -5.88
C TYR A 49 -3.09 5.75 -5.68
N ASP A 50 -3.48 5.05 -6.77
CA ASP A 50 -4.36 3.89 -6.69
C ASP A 50 -3.71 2.77 -5.89
N GLN A 51 -4.47 2.24 -4.91
CA GLN A 51 -4.04 1.20 -3.96
C GLN A 51 -2.89 1.60 -3.01
N CYS A 52 -2.47 2.88 -2.99
CA CYS A 52 -1.54 3.37 -1.97
C CYS A 52 -2.11 3.16 -0.56
N VAL A 53 -1.25 2.88 0.40
CA VAL A 53 -1.64 2.70 1.80
C VAL A 53 -1.39 3.96 2.61
N TRP A 54 -2.20 4.19 3.63
CA TRP A 54 -1.92 5.18 4.67
C TRP A 54 -0.90 4.57 5.62
N HIS A 55 0.38 4.73 5.28
CA HIS A 55 1.49 4.04 5.95
C HIS A 55 1.87 4.66 7.29
N ARG A 56 1.53 5.93 7.53
CA ARG A 56 1.82 6.64 8.77
C ARG A 56 0.59 7.39 9.25
N ILE A 57 0.20 7.12 10.49
CA ILE A 57 -0.94 7.77 11.17
C ILE A 57 -0.50 8.15 12.57
N VAL A 58 -0.48 9.44 12.86
CA VAL A 58 -0.20 9.98 14.19
C VAL A 58 -1.49 10.62 14.70
N PRO A 59 -2.18 10.00 15.68
CA PRO A 59 -3.45 10.49 16.20
C PRO A 59 -3.34 11.92 16.71
N GLY A 60 -4.32 12.76 16.35
CA GLY A 60 -4.32 14.17 16.73
C GLY A 60 -3.26 15.04 16.03
N PHE A 61 -2.51 14.48 15.09
CA PHE A 61 -1.46 15.21 14.38
C PHE A 61 -1.65 15.12 12.85
N ILE A 62 -1.25 14.04 12.20
CA ILE A 62 -1.35 13.87 10.75
C ILE A 62 -1.68 12.43 10.34
N ILE A 63 -2.20 12.27 9.12
CA ILE A 63 -2.22 11.00 8.39
C ILE A 63 -1.46 11.19 7.06
N GLN A 64 -0.62 10.24 6.67
CA GLN A 64 0.28 10.35 5.53
C GLN A 64 0.15 9.16 4.58
N THR A 65 0.17 9.45 3.28
CA THR A 65 0.08 8.49 2.18
C THR A 65 0.87 8.98 0.96
N GLY A 66 0.68 8.35 -0.20
CA GLY A 66 1.28 8.76 -1.47
C GLY A 66 2.57 8.01 -1.81
N ASP A 67 2.88 6.94 -1.06
CA ASP A 67 3.95 6.01 -1.36
C ASP A 67 3.36 4.70 -1.90
N PRO A 68 3.55 4.35 -3.20
CA PRO A 68 3.09 3.08 -3.76
C PRO A 68 3.73 1.85 -3.13
N THR A 69 4.93 2.00 -2.55
CA THR A 69 5.62 0.90 -1.86
C THR A 69 5.07 0.65 -0.46
N GLY A 70 4.40 1.65 0.14
CA GLY A 70 3.86 1.59 1.48
C GLY A 70 4.90 1.53 2.61
N THR A 71 6.17 1.79 2.29
CA THR A 71 7.27 1.78 3.25
C THR A 71 7.47 3.12 3.94
N GLY A 72 6.99 4.21 3.32
CA GLY A 72 7.24 5.59 3.75
C GLY A 72 8.53 6.20 3.17
N HIS A 73 9.32 5.41 2.44
CA HIS A 73 10.57 5.85 1.81
C HIS A 73 10.49 5.94 0.28
N GLY A 74 9.39 5.48 -0.30
CA GLY A 74 9.13 5.57 -1.72
C GLY A 74 8.43 6.87 -2.09
N GLY A 75 8.43 7.16 -3.37
CA GLY A 75 7.76 8.33 -3.95
C GLY A 75 8.42 8.71 -5.25
N GLU A 76 7.68 9.41 -6.08
CA GLU A 76 8.18 9.93 -7.35
C GLU A 76 7.42 11.18 -7.72
N SER A 77 8.13 12.24 -8.07
CA SER A 77 7.53 13.45 -8.59
C SER A 77 7.12 13.29 -10.05
N PHE A 78 6.02 13.94 -10.44
CA PHE A 78 5.66 14.09 -11.86
C PHE A 78 6.78 14.73 -12.69
N TYR A 79 7.60 15.56 -12.07
CA TYR A 79 8.71 16.26 -12.74
C TYR A 79 9.94 15.36 -12.96
N GLY A 80 9.96 14.12 -12.47
CA GLY A 80 11.10 13.20 -12.55
C GLY A 80 12.25 13.51 -11.57
N ALA A 81 12.11 14.58 -10.78
CA ALA A 81 13.04 14.97 -9.71
C ALA A 81 12.25 15.63 -8.57
N PRO A 82 12.77 15.64 -7.35
CA PRO A 82 12.18 16.38 -6.24
C PRO A 82 12.02 17.85 -6.57
N PHE A 83 10.96 18.48 -6.09
CA PHE A 83 10.69 19.89 -6.37
C PHE A 83 10.66 20.74 -5.11
N GLU A 84 10.80 22.05 -5.30
CA GLU A 84 10.95 23.04 -4.25
C GLU A 84 9.67 23.23 -3.41
N ASN A 85 9.88 23.71 -2.17
CA ASN A 85 8.79 24.09 -1.28
C ASN A 85 8.16 25.41 -1.72
N GLU A 86 6.85 25.41 -1.86
CA GLU A 86 6.03 26.59 -2.13
C GLU A 86 5.41 27.08 -0.81
N ARG A 87 5.84 28.23 -0.34
CA ARG A 87 5.37 28.83 0.92
C ARG A 87 4.51 30.04 0.62
N HIS A 88 3.34 30.07 1.21
CA HIS A 88 2.43 31.20 1.06
C HIS A 88 2.01 31.75 2.43
N GLN A 89 2.07 33.09 2.62
CA GLN A 89 1.85 33.74 3.91
C GLN A 89 0.44 33.53 4.49
N ARG A 90 -0.58 33.35 3.62
CA ARG A 90 -1.97 33.13 3.99
C ARG A 90 -2.29 31.67 4.32
N LEU A 91 -1.44 30.71 3.90
CA LEU A 91 -1.60 29.30 4.18
C LEU A 91 -0.83 28.91 5.44
N ARG A 92 -1.56 28.60 6.50
CA ARG A 92 -0.99 28.29 7.82
C ARG A 92 -1.61 27.03 8.38
N PHE A 93 -0.80 26.23 9.09
CA PHE A 93 -1.24 25.03 9.79
C PHE A 93 -2.00 25.32 11.09
N HIS A 94 -3.12 26.05 10.99
CA HIS A 94 -3.90 26.53 12.13
C HIS A 94 -5.16 25.71 12.42
N ARG A 95 -5.47 24.72 11.59
CA ARG A 95 -6.63 23.85 11.70
C ARG A 95 -6.40 22.46 11.15
N ARG A 96 -7.31 21.54 11.47
CA ARG A 96 -7.38 20.21 10.85
C ARG A 96 -7.86 20.30 9.39
N GLY A 97 -7.57 19.23 8.63
CA GLY A 97 -8.01 19.07 7.24
C GLY A 97 -7.19 19.87 6.24
N LEU A 98 -6.01 20.33 6.57
CA LEU A 98 -5.06 20.89 5.62
C LEU A 98 -4.26 19.77 4.96
N VAL A 99 -4.06 19.89 3.66
CA VAL A 99 -3.32 18.92 2.85
C VAL A 99 -1.98 19.53 2.45
N ALA A 100 -0.90 18.83 2.76
CA ALA A 100 0.46 19.31 2.49
C ALA A 100 1.35 18.21 1.94
N MET A 101 2.36 18.62 1.14
CA MET A 101 3.38 17.69 0.63
C MET A 101 4.29 17.24 1.76
N ALA A 102 4.56 15.93 1.83
CA ALA A 102 5.58 15.40 2.72
C ALA A 102 6.95 15.48 2.03
N ASN A 103 7.97 15.80 2.79
CA ASN A 103 9.37 15.84 2.35
C ASN A 103 10.26 15.12 3.37
N THR A 104 11.53 14.94 3.07
CA THR A 104 12.51 14.26 3.94
C THR A 104 12.96 15.09 5.13
N GLY A 105 12.41 16.29 5.31
CA GLY A 105 12.88 17.29 6.30
C GLY A 105 13.91 18.25 5.73
N GLU A 106 14.47 17.96 4.56
CA GLU A 106 15.33 18.86 3.83
C GLU A 106 14.51 19.78 2.91
N HIS A 107 15.08 20.92 2.54
CA HIS A 107 14.44 21.83 1.61
C HIS A 107 14.40 21.23 0.21
N ASN A 108 13.26 21.46 -0.49
CA ASN A 108 13.10 21.09 -1.90
C ASN A 108 13.19 19.59 -2.18
N THR A 109 12.63 18.77 -1.29
CA THR A 109 12.53 17.31 -1.43
C THR A 109 11.09 16.82 -1.53
N ASN A 110 10.19 17.64 -2.08
CA ASN A 110 8.81 17.22 -2.32
C ASN A 110 8.74 16.24 -3.49
N GLU A 111 7.99 15.17 -3.30
CA GLU A 111 7.75 14.12 -4.30
C GLU A 111 6.25 13.82 -4.40
N SER A 112 5.85 12.54 -4.27
CA SER A 112 4.44 12.14 -4.35
C SER A 112 3.74 12.06 -3.00
N GLN A 113 4.48 11.92 -1.90
CA GLN A 113 3.89 11.75 -0.58
C GLN A 113 3.21 13.02 -0.10
N PHE A 114 2.06 12.87 0.54
CA PHE A 114 1.32 13.96 1.15
C PHE A 114 0.67 13.53 2.46
N PHE A 115 0.34 14.50 3.28
CA PHE A 115 -0.35 14.26 4.54
C PHE A 115 -1.54 15.20 4.73
N ILE A 116 -2.47 14.78 5.57
CA ILE A 116 -3.64 15.57 6.00
C ILE A 116 -3.52 15.80 7.49
N THR A 117 -3.71 17.04 7.93
CA THR A 117 -3.67 17.40 9.34
C THR A 117 -4.96 16.98 10.06
N LEU A 118 -4.83 16.41 11.25
CA LEU A 118 -5.94 16.02 12.12
C LEU A 118 -6.26 17.08 13.16
N ASP A 119 -5.33 17.98 13.42
CA ASP A 119 -5.47 19.14 14.32
C ASP A 119 -4.62 20.31 13.82
N ALA A 120 -4.58 21.40 14.57
CA ALA A 120 -3.66 22.52 14.34
C ALA A 120 -2.22 22.08 14.64
N THR A 121 -1.31 22.27 13.68
CA THR A 121 0.09 21.80 13.74
C THR A 121 1.06 22.92 13.41
N PRO A 122 1.19 23.94 14.25
CA PRO A 122 2.01 25.12 13.96
C PRO A 122 3.50 24.79 13.80
N GLU A 123 3.98 23.68 14.35
CA GLU A 123 5.36 23.20 14.22
C GLU A 123 5.74 22.80 12.79
N LEU A 124 4.76 22.53 11.92
CA LEU A 124 4.97 22.22 10.50
C LEU A 124 5.09 23.46 9.63
N GLN A 125 4.81 24.64 10.21
CA GLN A 125 4.84 25.90 9.48
C GLN A 125 6.20 26.17 8.88
N ASN A 126 6.22 26.61 7.62
CA ASN A 126 7.44 26.93 6.84
C ASN A 126 8.35 25.73 6.51
N LYS A 127 8.01 24.52 6.92
CA LYS A 127 8.75 23.29 6.58
C LYS A 127 8.14 22.56 5.38
N TYR A 128 6.81 22.62 5.27
CA TYR A 128 6.04 21.86 4.28
C TYR A 128 5.20 22.79 3.40
N THR A 129 4.88 22.33 2.19
CA THR A 129 4.06 23.05 1.24
C THR A 129 2.59 22.66 1.45
N ILE A 130 1.78 23.60 1.93
CA ILE A 130 0.31 23.44 1.96
C ILE A 130 -0.20 23.69 0.55
N PHE A 131 -0.93 22.75 -0.03
CA PHE A 131 -1.45 22.88 -1.38
C PHE A 131 -2.96 22.66 -1.50
N GLY A 132 -3.63 22.22 -0.43
CA GLY A 132 -5.06 21.98 -0.44
C GLY A 132 -5.66 21.85 0.94
N CYS A 133 -6.96 21.69 0.95
CA CYS A 133 -7.73 21.39 2.16
C CYS A 133 -8.83 20.38 1.87
N VAL A 134 -9.25 19.69 2.94
CA VAL A 134 -10.38 18.76 2.89
C VAL A 134 -11.68 19.54 2.89
N GLY A 135 -12.53 19.28 1.89
CA GLY A 135 -13.81 19.97 1.69
C GLY A 135 -14.92 19.43 2.58
N GLY A 136 -15.74 20.34 3.07
CA GLY A 136 -17.04 20.07 3.70
C GLY A 136 -17.02 19.04 4.83
N SER A 137 -18.00 18.14 4.80
CA SER A 137 -18.18 17.08 5.79
C SER A 137 -17.25 15.87 5.61
N THR A 138 -16.49 15.80 4.51
CA THR A 138 -15.60 14.66 4.22
C THR A 138 -14.43 14.58 5.21
N ILE A 139 -14.19 15.61 6.01
CA ILE A 139 -13.25 15.59 7.13
C ILE A 139 -13.56 14.47 8.15
N TYR A 140 -14.82 14.09 8.33
CA TYR A 140 -15.18 12.99 9.22
C TYR A 140 -14.72 11.64 8.71
N ASN A 141 -14.63 11.45 7.38
CA ASN A 141 -14.06 10.26 6.77
C ASN A 141 -12.56 10.18 7.03
N VAL A 142 -11.85 11.33 7.00
CA VAL A 142 -10.44 11.44 7.39
C VAL A 142 -10.23 11.03 8.85
N LEU A 143 -11.05 11.52 9.76
CA LEU A 143 -10.99 11.16 11.18
C LEU A 143 -11.28 9.67 11.40
N SER A 144 -12.24 9.09 10.66
CA SER A 144 -12.53 7.65 10.70
C SER A 144 -11.40 6.78 10.14
N LEU A 145 -10.61 7.32 9.18
CA LEU A 145 -9.38 6.66 8.70
C LEU A 145 -8.26 6.71 9.73
N ALA A 146 -8.19 7.77 10.53
CA ALA A 146 -7.21 7.92 11.58
C ALA A 146 -7.49 7.05 12.82
N ASP A 147 -8.75 6.60 12.97
CA ASP A 147 -9.18 5.72 14.08
C ASP A 147 -8.89 4.26 13.74
N VAL A 148 -7.63 3.89 13.80
CA VAL A 148 -7.12 2.53 13.52
C VAL A 148 -6.16 2.08 14.61
N GLU A 149 -6.03 0.76 14.77
CA GLU A 149 -5.06 0.16 15.67
C GLU A 149 -3.64 0.38 15.16
N LEU A 150 -2.78 0.93 16.01
CA LEU A 150 -1.37 1.20 15.71
C LEU A 150 -0.48 0.05 16.19
N SER A 151 0.64 -0.14 15.51
CA SER A 151 1.61 -1.17 15.84
C SER A 151 2.34 -0.86 17.15
N ALA A 152 2.53 -1.86 17.99
CA ALA A 152 3.31 -1.71 19.22
C ALA A 152 4.81 -1.49 18.96
N THR A 153 5.31 -1.96 17.80
CA THR A 153 6.73 -1.83 17.39
C THR A 153 7.00 -0.50 16.69
N GLU A 154 6.05 -0.05 15.88
CA GLU A 154 6.14 1.20 15.12
C GLU A 154 4.89 2.05 15.46
N PRO A 155 4.96 2.96 16.45
CA PRO A 155 3.79 3.63 16.99
C PRO A 155 3.03 4.52 16.01
N ASP A 156 3.68 4.93 14.92
CA ASP A 156 3.08 5.75 13.86
C ASP A 156 2.49 4.90 12.71
N ARG A 157 2.68 3.58 12.73
CA ARG A 157 2.25 2.69 11.65
C ARG A 157 1.02 1.88 12.05
N PRO A 158 -0.05 1.88 11.26
CA PRO A 158 -1.20 1.02 11.49
C PRO A 158 -0.86 -0.47 11.36
N VAL A 159 -1.43 -1.32 12.21
CA VAL A 159 -1.34 -2.79 12.08
C VAL A 159 -1.93 -3.24 10.76
N TYR A 160 -3.08 -2.66 10.39
CA TYR A 160 -3.77 -2.88 9.12
C TYR A 160 -3.93 -1.53 8.39
N PRO A 161 -2.93 -1.13 7.58
CA PRO A 161 -2.98 0.18 6.91
C PRO A 161 -4.19 0.29 5.99
N PRO A 162 -5.06 1.30 6.16
CA PRO A 162 -6.14 1.56 5.23
C PRO A 162 -5.58 1.86 3.84
N LYS A 163 -6.35 1.56 2.79
CA LYS A 163 -5.93 1.82 1.41
C LYS A 163 -6.66 3.02 0.84
N LEU A 164 -5.96 3.79 0.05
CA LEU A 164 -6.53 4.72 -0.90
C LEU A 164 -6.91 3.90 -2.15
N LEU A 165 -8.20 3.71 -2.40
CA LEU A 165 -8.67 2.84 -3.47
C LEU A 165 -8.38 3.45 -4.85
N ARG A 166 -8.73 4.73 -5.02
CA ARG A 166 -8.55 5.50 -6.26
C ARG A 166 -8.55 7.00 -5.97
N ALA A 167 -7.80 7.75 -6.76
CA ALA A 167 -7.89 9.20 -6.82
C ALA A 167 -8.57 9.62 -8.13
N GLU A 168 -9.62 10.44 -8.03
CA GLU A 168 -10.39 10.96 -9.17
C GLU A 168 -10.32 12.47 -9.23
N VAL A 169 -9.88 13.00 -10.37
CA VAL A 169 -9.79 14.45 -10.57
C VAL A 169 -11.13 14.95 -11.12
N ILE A 170 -11.85 15.72 -10.32
CA ILE A 170 -13.15 16.28 -10.71
C ILE A 170 -12.95 17.55 -11.52
N HIS A 171 -12.08 18.44 -11.05
CA HIS A 171 -11.78 19.72 -11.70
C HIS A 171 -10.34 20.14 -11.41
N HIS A 172 -9.65 20.67 -12.41
CA HIS A 172 -8.33 21.28 -12.25
C HIS A 172 -8.12 22.43 -13.23
N PRO A 173 -7.33 23.45 -12.88
CA PRO A 173 -7.11 24.63 -13.74
C PRO A 173 -6.00 24.43 -14.79
N PHE A 174 -5.31 23.30 -14.80
CA PHE A 174 -4.14 23.04 -15.64
C PHE A 174 -4.58 22.48 -17.01
N THR A 175 -4.87 23.32 -17.97
CA THR A 175 -5.34 22.91 -19.33
C THR A 175 -4.24 22.24 -20.17
N ASP A 176 -2.98 22.50 -19.83
CA ASP A 176 -1.77 21.99 -20.51
C ASP A 176 -1.21 20.69 -19.90
N LEU A 177 -1.91 20.13 -18.89
CA LEU A 177 -1.45 18.93 -18.22
C LEU A 177 -1.80 17.69 -19.06
N VAL A 178 -0.77 17.01 -19.55
CA VAL A 178 -0.88 15.71 -20.24
C VAL A 178 -0.27 14.65 -19.33
N PRO A 179 -1.03 13.63 -18.88
CA PRO A 179 -0.49 12.49 -18.15
C PRO A 179 0.60 11.78 -18.96
N ARG A 180 1.69 11.39 -18.31
CA ARG A 180 2.82 10.66 -18.96
C ARG A 180 2.43 9.23 -19.29
N ILE A 181 1.59 8.63 -18.43
CA ILE A 181 1.16 7.24 -18.53
C ILE A 181 -0.35 7.21 -18.31
N THR A 182 -1.06 6.45 -19.11
CA THR A 182 -2.50 6.24 -18.89
C THR A 182 -2.73 5.33 -17.67
N PRO A 183 -3.86 5.46 -16.95
CA PRO A 183 -4.19 4.57 -15.84
C PRO A 183 -4.17 3.10 -16.22
N ALA A 184 -4.60 2.76 -17.45
CA ALA A 184 -4.58 1.39 -17.97
C ALA A 184 -3.16 0.84 -18.14
N GLU A 185 -2.24 1.63 -18.68
CA GLU A 185 -0.83 1.26 -18.82
C GLU A 185 -0.16 1.07 -17.47
N ARG A 186 -0.51 1.91 -16.49
CA ARG A 186 0.01 1.77 -15.14
C ARG A 186 -0.50 0.50 -14.44
N GLN A 187 -1.77 0.19 -14.57
CA GLN A 187 -2.31 -1.07 -14.06
C GLN A 187 -1.59 -2.27 -14.67
N ALA A 188 -1.40 -2.28 -16.00
CA ALA A 188 -0.64 -3.33 -16.68
C ALA A 188 0.80 -3.45 -16.17
N GLN A 189 1.47 -2.33 -15.91
CA GLN A 189 2.81 -2.33 -15.30
C GLN A 189 2.81 -2.87 -13.86
N GLN A 190 1.83 -2.50 -13.06
CA GLN A 190 1.70 -3.01 -11.69
C GLN A 190 1.42 -4.51 -11.68
N GLU A 191 0.53 -5.00 -12.51
CA GLU A 191 0.26 -6.43 -12.68
C GLU A 191 1.50 -7.19 -13.14
N ALA A 192 2.24 -6.65 -14.10
CA ALA A 192 3.49 -7.24 -14.56
C ALA A 192 4.54 -7.30 -13.44
N ARG A 193 4.67 -6.25 -12.61
CA ARG A 193 5.57 -6.22 -11.45
C ARG A 193 5.16 -7.24 -10.39
N THR A 194 3.86 -7.34 -10.07
CA THR A 194 3.36 -8.32 -9.09
C THR A 194 3.57 -9.76 -9.54
N LEU A 195 3.31 -10.04 -10.81
CA LEU A 195 3.57 -11.35 -11.42
C LEU A 195 5.07 -11.69 -11.40
N ALA A 196 5.93 -10.72 -11.71
CA ALA A 196 7.38 -10.91 -11.64
C ALA A 196 7.86 -11.19 -10.21
N ALA A 197 7.36 -10.43 -9.22
CA ALA A 197 7.66 -10.64 -7.80
C ALA A 197 7.18 -12.03 -7.30
N GLN A 198 5.98 -12.46 -7.70
CA GLN A 198 5.46 -13.79 -7.38
C GLN A 198 6.33 -14.90 -7.98
N ARG A 199 6.76 -14.76 -9.24
CA ARG A 199 7.67 -15.71 -9.89
C ARG A 199 9.00 -15.79 -9.18
N GLN A 200 9.59 -14.66 -8.78
CA GLN A 200 10.83 -14.62 -8.02
C GLN A 200 10.68 -15.27 -6.64
N GLY A 201 9.61 -14.96 -5.91
CA GLY A 201 9.31 -15.55 -4.61
C GLY A 201 9.09 -17.08 -4.68
N THR A 202 8.47 -17.55 -5.77
CA THR A 202 8.27 -19.00 -5.99
C THR A 202 9.60 -19.71 -6.30
N MET A 203 10.46 -19.10 -7.12
CA MET A 203 11.80 -19.61 -7.41
C MET A 203 12.69 -19.63 -6.16
N GLU A 204 12.64 -18.61 -5.32
CA GLU A 204 13.41 -18.54 -4.09
C GLU A 204 12.92 -19.56 -3.06
N ARG A 205 11.61 -19.79 -2.95
CA ARG A 205 11.04 -20.87 -2.10
C ARG A 205 11.43 -22.24 -2.60
N GLN A 206 11.53 -22.47 -3.92
CA GLN A 206 12.03 -23.73 -4.48
C GLN A 206 13.52 -23.92 -4.22
N ARG A 207 14.34 -22.87 -4.28
CA ARG A 207 15.77 -22.91 -3.93
C ARG A 207 16.02 -23.16 -2.45
N LYS A 208 15.16 -22.63 -1.57
CA LYS A 208 15.28 -22.77 -0.09
C LYS A 208 14.66 -24.08 0.43
N ARG A 209 14.01 -24.89 -0.40
CA ARG A 209 13.59 -26.24 0.04
C ARG A 209 14.84 -27.03 0.39
N PRO A 210 15.02 -27.46 1.66
CA PRO A 210 16.15 -28.28 2.03
C PRO A 210 16.10 -29.55 1.18
N LYS A 211 17.20 -29.86 0.47
CA LYS A 211 17.35 -31.16 -0.14
C LYS A 211 17.19 -32.16 1.01
N LYS A 212 16.15 -33.00 0.97
CA LYS A 212 16.02 -34.12 1.90
C LYS A 212 17.31 -34.91 1.78
N ASN A 213 18.17 -34.84 2.80
CA ASN A 213 19.29 -35.75 2.91
C ASN A 213 18.74 -37.15 3.15
N THR A 214 18.57 -37.90 2.09
CA THR A 214 18.19 -39.32 2.12
C THR A 214 19.32 -40.22 2.61
N THR A 215 20.49 -39.67 2.90
CA THR A 215 21.69 -40.41 3.37
C THR A 215 21.71 -40.64 4.87
N LEU A 216 20.71 -40.18 5.65
CA LEU A 216 20.70 -40.34 7.12
C LEU A 216 20.01 -41.63 7.63
N LEU A 217 19.60 -42.55 6.76
CA LEU A 217 19.06 -43.85 7.13
C LEU A 217 19.63 -44.93 6.20
N SER A 218 20.95 -45.03 6.10
CA SER A 218 21.58 -46.22 5.55
C SER A 218 22.46 -46.84 6.64
N PHE A 219 21.88 -47.77 7.36
CA PHE A 219 22.64 -48.82 8.03
C PHE A 219 22.76 -49.99 7.05
N GLY A 220 23.98 -50.34 6.68
CA GLY A 220 24.28 -51.63 6.02
C GLY A 220 24.67 -51.53 4.55
N ASP A 221 25.94 -51.72 4.37
CA ASP A 221 26.75 -52.24 3.30
C ASP A 221 26.20 -52.56 1.89
N GLU A 222 27.02 -52.11 0.94
CA GLU A 222 27.48 -52.71 -0.31
C GLU A 222 26.63 -52.58 -1.59
N GLU A 223 27.36 -52.00 -2.55
CA GLU A 223 27.44 -52.20 -4.00
C GLU A 223 26.37 -51.74 -4.96
N ASP A 224 26.84 -50.82 -5.81
CA ASP A 224 26.60 -50.60 -7.24
C ASP A 224 25.20 -50.75 -7.85
N ALA A 225 24.65 -49.63 -8.32
CA ALA A 225 24.31 -49.33 -9.71
C ALA A 225 23.19 -48.27 -9.82
N PRO A 226 23.13 -47.46 -10.90
CA PRO A 226 22.23 -46.32 -11.03
C PRO A 226 20.88 -46.73 -11.60
N LEU A 227 19.78 -46.42 -10.90
CA LEU A 227 18.45 -46.49 -11.48
C LEU A 227 17.55 -45.36 -11.01
N VAL A 228 17.31 -44.47 -11.97
CA VAL A 228 16.20 -43.53 -11.99
C VAL A 228 14.91 -44.32 -12.04
N THR A 229 14.09 -44.24 -10.99
CA THR A 229 12.64 -44.50 -11.12
C THR A 229 11.91 -43.78 -10.00
N GLU A 230 10.96 -42.96 -10.40
CA GLU A 230 9.92 -42.39 -9.54
C GLU A 230 9.16 -43.55 -8.89
N LYS A 231 9.43 -43.81 -7.62
CA LYS A 231 8.64 -44.81 -6.86
C LYS A 231 7.59 -44.11 -6.02
N LYS A 232 6.36 -44.39 -6.32
CA LYS A 232 5.22 -44.11 -5.42
C LYS A 232 5.48 -44.79 -4.07
N PRO A 233 5.04 -44.22 -2.93
CA PRO A 233 5.16 -44.89 -1.65
C PRO A 233 4.37 -46.19 -1.69
N MET A 234 5.08 -47.30 -1.56
CA MET A 234 4.52 -48.66 -1.53
C MET A 234 4.16 -49.01 -0.10
N SER A 235 3.02 -49.68 0.09
CA SER A 235 2.58 -50.21 1.37
C SER A 235 3.37 -51.48 1.75
N SER A 236 3.43 -51.77 3.04
CA SER A 236 4.19 -52.95 3.54
C SER A 236 3.73 -54.27 2.92
N HIS A 237 2.45 -54.41 2.52
CA HIS A 237 1.93 -55.62 1.88
C HIS A 237 2.33 -55.73 0.39
N ASP A 238 2.77 -54.64 -0.23
CA ASP A 238 3.31 -54.66 -1.60
C ASP A 238 4.75 -55.14 -1.64
N LEU A 239 5.43 -55.08 -0.48
CA LEU A 239 6.83 -55.51 -0.30
C LEU A 239 6.94 -56.98 0.20
N LEU A 240 5.91 -57.48 0.90
CA LEU A 240 5.89 -58.82 1.48
C LEU A 240 4.98 -59.69 0.64
N HIS A 241 5.55 -60.69 -0.06
CA HIS A 241 4.82 -61.71 -0.78
C HIS A 241 4.14 -62.76 0.17
N ASP A 242 3.48 -62.26 1.22
CA ASP A 242 2.76 -63.16 2.13
C ASP A 242 1.32 -63.37 1.66
N LYS A 243 0.94 -64.59 1.37
CA LYS A 243 -0.37 -65.02 0.91
C LYS A 243 -1.50 -64.76 1.93
N ARG A 244 -1.15 -64.37 3.14
CA ARG A 244 -2.10 -64.07 4.23
C ARG A 244 -2.53 -62.60 4.26
N LEU A 245 -1.88 -61.74 3.48
CA LEU A 245 -2.24 -60.32 3.41
C LEU A 245 -3.19 -60.04 2.26
N SER A 246 -4.42 -59.69 2.57
CA SER A 246 -5.41 -59.31 1.57
C SER A 246 -5.10 -58.00 0.94
N LYS A 247 -5.25 -57.87 -0.39
CA LYS A 247 -5.10 -56.60 -1.14
C LYS A 247 -6.34 -55.73 -1.10
N GLU A 248 -7.44 -56.19 -0.50
CA GLU A 248 -8.67 -55.44 -0.38
C GLU A 248 -8.63 -54.52 0.83
N THR A 249 -8.80 -53.22 0.60
CA THR A 249 -8.97 -52.23 1.66
C THR A 249 -10.29 -52.53 2.39
N CYS A 250 -10.20 -52.93 3.64
CA CYS A 250 -11.36 -53.18 4.49
C CYS A 250 -12.06 -51.84 4.78
N LEU A 251 -13.15 -51.55 4.07
CA LEU A 251 -14.02 -50.37 4.26
C LEU A 251 -14.99 -50.52 5.44
N LEU A 252 -14.68 -51.38 6.44
CA LEU A 252 -15.57 -51.73 7.54
C LEU A 252 -15.30 -50.95 8.84
N TYR A 253 -14.83 -49.73 8.80
CA TYR A 253 -14.72 -48.92 10.03
C TYR A 253 -15.26 -47.48 9.87
N THR A 254 -16.53 -47.37 9.47
CA THR A 254 -17.28 -46.13 9.69
C THR A 254 -18.77 -46.44 9.88
N SER A 255 -19.12 -47.13 10.96
CA SER A 255 -20.46 -47.02 11.53
C SER A 255 -20.32 -46.45 12.94
N PRO A 256 -20.93 -45.30 13.25
CA PRO A 256 -20.98 -44.80 14.61
C PRO A 256 -21.89 -45.71 15.43
N SER A 257 -21.41 -46.18 16.57
CA SER A 257 -22.15 -46.86 17.60
C SER A 257 -23.30 -45.98 18.09
N PRO A 258 -24.55 -46.47 18.18
CA PRO A 258 -25.63 -45.75 18.85
C PRO A 258 -25.31 -45.66 20.34
N ARG A 259 -25.37 -44.46 20.90
CA ARG A 259 -25.36 -44.23 22.35
C ARG A 259 -26.80 -44.31 22.82
N ASP A 260 -27.02 -45.16 23.79
CA ASP A 260 -28.12 -45.09 24.74
C ASP A 260 -28.03 -43.85 25.62
#